data_716357ea372bca409032e55629cf4902
#
_entry.id   716357ea372bca409032e55629cf4902
#
_cell.length_a   1.000
_cell.length_b   1.000
_cell.length_c   1.000
_cell.angle_alpha   90.00
_cell.angle_beta   90.00
_cell.angle_gamma   90.00
#
_symmetry.space_group_name_H-M   'P 1'
#
loop_
_entity.id
_entity.type
_entity.pdbx_description
1 polymer ?
#
loop_
_entity_poly.entity_id
_entity_poly.type
_entity_poly.pdbx_seq_one_letter_code
_entity_poly.pdbx_strand_id
1 'polypeptide(L)'
;MFFILSKTLGLLLEPLVIPYLFLAIGFIARWRRWRWIMRFSFTTAIALPLSFGILPLSGLPLQFLEGRIARGEIGEKHIDGIIVLGGFTGDGLVAESHNQYGLNASAERFTAAMVLARQLPQTPILFSGFSGELIQRGWRESDNIRDLIHQLGGLNTTVLYEENSRNTYENAVNSRQVFAAEPGMNWILITSANHMPRAVGSFAAAGWTGIIPYPVDYQTPKTGHTSPWSMGAGISLLRQSLHEYAGLLVYYLTGRSTKLLPN
;
A
#
# COMPACT_ATOMS: atom_id res chain seq x y z
N MET A 1 -17.06 6.39 10.06
CA MET A 1 -16.47 7.74 10.25
C MET A 1 -14.98 7.79 9.96
N PHE A 2 -14.15 6.90 10.53
CA PHE A 2 -12.70 6.81 10.29
C PHE A 2 -12.35 6.70 8.78
N PHE A 3 -13.01 5.83 8.04
CA PHE A 3 -12.76 5.58 6.61
C PHE A 3 -12.97 6.86 5.75
N ILE A 4 -14.04 7.61 5.98
CA ILE A 4 -14.32 8.86 5.25
C ILE A 4 -13.26 9.91 5.59
N LEU A 5 -12.92 10.05 6.88
CA LEU A 5 -11.91 11.00 7.35
C LEU A 5 -10.53 10.71 6.76
N SER A 6 -10.14 9.44 6.68
CA SER A 6 -8.85 9.05 6.07
C SER A 6 -8.79 9.37 4.57
N LYS A 7 -9.90 9.23 3.85
CA LYS A 7 -9.98 9.57 2.42
C LYS A 7 -9.95 11.10 2.18
N THR A 8 -10.63 11.89 3.01
CA THR A 8 -10.60 13.37 2.90
C THR A 8 -9.25 13.95 3.29
N LEU A 9 -8.61 13.43 4.35
CA LEU A 9 -7.24 13.82 4.70
C LEU A 9 -6.24 13.45 3.58
N GLY A 10 -6.45 12.32 2.91
CA GLY A 10 -5.63 11.88 1.79
C GLY A 10 -5.60 12.89 0.64
N LEU A 11 -6.71 13.58 0.35
CA LEU A 11 -6.75 14.64 -0.65
C LEU A 11 -5.89 15.85 -0.28
N LEU A 12 -5.83 16.21 1.01
CA LEU A 12 -4.99 17.33 1.49
C LEU A 12 -3.49 16.99 1.49
N LEU A 13 -3.17 15.69 1.56
CA LEU A 13 -1.80 15.18 1.50
C LEU A 13 -1.34 14.89 0.07
N GLU A 14 -2.18 15.15 -0.93
CA GLU A 14 -1.82 14.99 -2.35
C GLU A 14 -0.68 15.98 -2.68
N PRO A 15 0.50 15.52 -3.12
CA PRO A 15 1.65 16.38 -3.37
C PRO A 15 1.38 17.52 -4.35
N LEU A 16 0.47 17.29 -5.30
CA LEU A 16 0.07 18.31 -6.27
C LEU A 16 -0.83 19.40 -5.67
N VAL A 17 -1.53 19.16 -4.58
CA VAL A 17 -2.40 20.17 -3.93
C VAL A 17 -1.54 21.22 -3.20
N ILE A 18 -0.42 20.82 -2.65
CA ILE A 18 0.46 21.71 -1.86
C ILE A 18 0.93 22.94 -2.67
N PRO A 19 1.46 22.81 -3.89
CA PRO A 19 1.82 23.96 -4.72
C PRO A 19 0.64 24.91 -4.99
N TYR A 20 -0.56 24.39 -5.23
CA TYR A 20 -1.75 25.23 -5.44
C TYR A 20 -2.17 25.99 -4.19
N LEU A 21 -2.02 25.39 -2.99
CA LEU A 21 -2.22 26.10 -1.74
C LEU A 21 -1.24 27.26 -1.58
N PHE A 22 0.04 27.06 -1.90
CA PHE A 22 1.03 28.14 -1.91
C PHE A 22 0.70 29.22 -2.94
N LEU A 23 0.22 28.87 -4.12
CA LEU A 23 -0.26 29.85 -5.09
C LEU A 23 -1.42 30.70 -4.51
N ALA A 24 -2.41 30.08 -3.92
CA ALA A 24 -3.54 30.76 -3.29
C ALA A 24 -3.08 31.72 -2.17
N ILE A 25 -2.18 31.25 -1.28
CA ILE A 25 -1.58 32.09 -0.23
C ILE A 25 -0.81 33.25 -0.86
N GLY A 26 -0.06 33.01 -1.92
CA GLY A 26 0.68 34.04 -2.65
C GLY A 26 -0.21 35.15 -3.21
N PHE A 27 -1.37 34.79 -3.79
CA PHE A 27 -2.34 35.76 -4.29
C PHE A 27 -3.00 36.55 -3.15
N ILE A 28 -3.37 35.90 -2.05
CA ILE A 28 -3.91 36.57 -0.85
C ILE A 28 -2.86 37.54 -0.28
N ALA A 29 -1.62 37.10 -0.15
CA ALA A 29 -0.53 37.94 0.33
C ALA A 29 -0.24 39.14 -0.58
N ARG A 30 -0.39 38.96 -1.92
CA ARG A 30 -0.33 40.04 -2.89
C ARG A 30 -1.44 41.08 -2.63
N TRP A 31 -2.65 40.65 -2.44
CA TRP A 31 -3.80 41.53 -2.14
C TRP A 31 -3.61 42.28 -0.81
N ARG A 32 -3.08 41.58 0.23
CA ARG A 32 -2.76 42.17 1.55
C ARG A 32 -1.45 42.95 1.54
N ARG A 33 -0.74 43.01 0.42
CA ARG A 33 0.58 43.67 0.28
C ARG A 33 1.69 43.11 1.19
N TRP A 34 1.57 41.85 1.58
CA TRP A 34 2.57 41.11 2.36
C TRP A 34 3.68 40.58 1.44
N ARG A 35 4.62 41.45 1.08
CA ARG A 35 5.62 41.19 0.03
C ARG A 35 6.46 39.92 0.29
N TRP A 36 6.85 39.68 1.54
CA TRP A 36 7.67 38.51 1.90
C TRP A 36 6.89 37.21 1.75
N ILE A 37 5.70 37.13 2.29
CA ILE A 37 4.83 35.96 2.20
C ILE A 37 4.50 35.68 0.74
N MET A 38 4.21 36.72 -0.06
CA MET A 38 3.93 36.59 -1.48
C MET A 38 5.12 35.95 -2.22
N ARG A 39 6.35 36.51 -2.04
CA ARG A 39 7.54 35.98 -2.69
C ARG A 39 7.83 34.55 -2.27
N PHE A 40 7.83 34.27 -0.96
CA PHE A 40 8.03 32.92 -0.43
C PHE A 40 7.02 31.94 -1.03
N SER A 41 5.74 32.29 -1.03
CA SER A 41 4.68 31.41 -1.51
C SER A 41 4.81 31.10 -3.02
N PHE A 42 5.05 32.10 -3.85
CA PHE A 42 5.23 31.85 -5.28
C PHE A 42 6.52 31.07 -5.60
N THR A 43 7.62 31.37 -4.90
CA THR A 43 8.86 30.61 -5.05
C THR A 43 8.68 29.16 -4.63
N THR A 44 8.02 28.90 -3.50
CA THR A 44 7.76 27.54 -3.01
C THR A 44 6.83 26.78 -3.94
N ALA A 45 5.79 27.43 -4.46
CA ALA A 45 4.86 26.81 -5.39
C ALA A 45 5.54 26.29 -6.68
N ILE A 46 6.61 26.95 -7.12
CA ILE A 46 7.38 26.54 -8.31
C ILE A 46 8.51 25.57 -7.92
N ALA A 47 9.27 25.89 -6.88
CA ALA A 47 10.47 25.14 -6.52
C ALA A 47 10.13 23.75 -5.98
N LEU A 48 9.01 23.59 -5.26
CA LEU A 48 8.63 22.33 -4.62
C LEU A 48 8.39 21.20 -5.64
N PRO A 49 7.53 21.35 -6.66
CA PRO A 49 7.34 20.32 -7.67
C PRO A 49 8.62 19.98 -8.44
N LEU A 50 9.43 21.00 -8.77
CA LEU A 50 10.71 20.80 -9.45
C LEU A 50 11.68 19.98 -8.58
N SER A 51 11.75 20.30 -7.29
CA SER A 51 12.65 19.59 -6.37
C SER A 51 12.29 18.08 -6.26
N PHE A 52 11.01 17.75 -6.24
CA PHE A 52 10.57 16.35 -6.16
C PHE A 52 10.85 15.55 -7.44
N GLY A 53 10.86 16.20 -8.61
CA GLY A 53 11.17 15.54 -9.88
C GLY A 53 12.66 15.37 -10.15
N ILE A 54 13.49 16.27 -9.64
CA ILE A 54 14.93 16.34 -9.99
C ILE A 54 15.81 15.82 -8.84
N LEU A 55 15.45 16.15 -7.60
CA LEU A 55 16.26 15.77 -6.45
C LEU A 55 15.88 14.37 -5.93
N PRO A 56 16.81 13.65 -5.27
CA PRO A 56 16.53 12.33 -4.69
C PRO A 56 15.59 12.36 -3.48
N LEU A 57 15.10 13.54 -3.10
CA LEU A 57 14.29 13.76 -1.90
C LEU A 57 12.94 13.02 -1.92
N SER A 58 12.36 12.82 -3.11
CA SER A 58 11.08 12.13 -3.25
C SER A 58 11.16 10.63 -2.96
N GLY A 59 12.28 9.99 -3.26
CA GLY A 59 12.47 8.56 -3.06
C GLY A 59 13.03 8.18 -1.69
N LEU A 60 13.78 9.06 -1.03
CA LEU A 60 14.41 8.73 0.27
C LEU A 60 13.41 8.33 1.37
N PRO A 61 12.27 9.01 1.57
CA PRO A 61 11.30 8.59 2.57
C PRO A 61 10.70 7.21 2.25
N LEU A 62 10.46 6.92 0.97
CA LEU A 62 9.95 5.62 0.54
C LEU A 62 10.98 4.51 0.74
N GLN A 63 12.24 4.76 0.34
CA GLN A 63 13.37 3.84 0.54
C GLN A 63 13.55 3.46 2.01
N PHE A 64 13.36 4.42 2.92
CA PHE A 64 13.39 4.15 4.36
C PHE A 64 12.28 3.17 4.79
N LEU A 65 11.06 3.33 4.30
CA LEU A 65 9.95 2.42 4.59
C LEU A 65 10.19 1.02 3.99
N GLU A 66 10.62 0.96 2.74
CA GLU A 66 10.90 -0.29 2.03
C GLU A 66 12.05 -1.09 2.66
N GLY A 67 13.04 -0.40 3.19
CA GLY A 67 14.15 -1.01 3.93
C GLY A 67 13.84 -1.39 5.37
N ARG A 68 12.66 -1.02 5.88
CA ARG A 68 12.32 -1.17 7.31
C ARG A 68 12.05 -2.61 7.73
N ILE A 69 11.35 -3.36 6.89
CA ILE A 69 11.01 -4.77 7.15
C ILE A 69 11.69 -5.63 6.09
N ALA A 70 12.65 -6.43 6.53
CA ALA A 70 13.29 -7.40 5.65
C ALA A 70 12.34 -8.57 5.34
N ARG A 71 12.59 -9.24 4.23
CA ARG A 71 11.94 -10.52 3.93
C ARG A 71 12.30 -11.53 5.01
N GLY A 72 11.28 -12.12 5.62
CA GLY A 72 11.46 -13.17 6.61
C GLY A 72 11.97 -14.49 5.98
N GLU A 73 12.76 -15.23 6.73
CA GLU A 73 13.22 -16.56 6.31
C GLU A 73 12.12 -17.59 6.53
N ILE A 74 11.76 -18.29 5.47
CA ILE A 74 10.82 -19.41 5.51
C ILE A 74 11.52 -20.64 6.10
N GLY A 75 12.74 -20.96 5.60
CA GLY A 75 13.54 -22.08 6.07
C GLY A 75 12.77 -23.40 6.04
N GLU A 76 12.94 -24.22 7.08
CA GLU A 76 12.24 -25.50 7.29
C GLU A 76 10.93 -25.36 8.08
N LYS A 77 10.46 -24.12 8.31
CA LYS A 77 9.23 -23.90 9.08
C LYS A 77 8.03 -24.45 8.32
N HIS A 78 7.14 -25.11 9.05
CA HIS A 78 5.81 -25.39 8.53
C HIS A 78 5.06 -24.08 8.32
N ILE A 79 4.49 -23.86 7.12
CA ILE A 79 3.71 -22.69 6.79
C ILE A 79 2.24 -23.07 6.76
N ASP A 80 1.46 -22.46 7.65
CA ASP A 80 0.04 -22.74 7.83
C ASP A 80 -0.85 -21.98 6.85
N GLY A 81 -0.34 -20.88 6.28
CA GLY A 81 -1.04 -20.17 5.21
C GLY A 81 -0.27 -19.00 4.65
N ILE A 82 -0.71 -18.55 3.47
CA ILE A 82 -0.20 -17.38 2.75
C ILE A 82 -1.30 -16.34 2.72
N ILE A 83 -1.02 -15.13 3.18
CA ILE A 83 -1.94 -14.00 3.18
C ILE A 83 -1.44 -12.97 2.18
N VAL A 84 -2.26 -12.61 1.20
CA VAL A 84 -1.96 -11.61 0.18
C VAL A 84 -2.88 -10.42 0.37
N LEU A 85 -2.31 -9.26 0.68
CA LEU A 85 -3.11 -8.04 0.79
C LEU A 85 -3.45 -7.50 -0.59
N GLY A 86 -4.72 -7.19 -0.79
CA GLY A 86 -5.29 -6.68 -2.04
C GLY A 86 -4.78 -5.28 -2.43
N GLY A 87 -5.37 -4.71 -3.48
CA GLY A 87 -4.99 -3.42 -4.05
C GLY A 87 -4.00 -3.52 -5.21
N PHE A 88 -3.92 -4.68 -5.85
CA PHE A 88 -3.04 -4.94 -7.01
C PHE A 88 -3.79 -5.19 -8.32
N THR A 89 -5.12 -5.16 -8.32
CA THR A 89 -5.92 -5.22 -9.55
C THR A 89 -6.18 -3.82 -10.11
N GLY A 90 -6.46 -3.74 -11.39
CA GLY A 90 -6.89 -2.52 -12.05
C GLY A 90 -8.29 -2.07 -11.63
N ASP A 91 -8.74 -0.95 -12.18
CA ASP A 91 -10.07 -0.41 -11.95
C ASP A 91 -11.16 -1.38 -12.42
N GLY A 92 -12.11 -1.72 -11.55
CA GLY A 92 -13.15 -2.70 -11.82
C GLY A 92 -14.13 -2.27 -12.91
N LEU A 93 -14.40 -0.97 -13.06
CA LEU A 93 -15.27 -0.44 -14.09
C LEU A 93 -14.62 -0.54 -15.47
N VAL A 94 -13.31 -0.27 -15.54
CA VAL A 94 -12.52 -0.47 -16.77
C VAL A 94 -12.49 -1.94 -17.16
N ALA A 95 -12.22 -2.82 -16.19
CA ALA A 95 -12.20 -4.27 -16.39
C ALA A 95 -13.55 -4.79 -16.95
N GLU A 96 -14.68 -4.37 -16.34
CA GLU A 96 -16.03 -4.73 -16.77
C GLU A 96 -16.33 -4.20 -18.18
N SER A 97 -16.02 -2.94 -18.46
CA SER A 97 -16.35 -2.31 -19.76
C SER A 97 -15.61 -2.95 -20.95
N HIS A 98 -14.42 -3.47 -20.71
CA HIS A 98 -13.60 -4.14 -21.72
C HIS A 98 -13.64 -5.66 -21.65
N ASN A 99 -14.36 -6.24 -20.69
CA ASN A 99 -14.38 -7.66 -20.39
C ASN A 99 -12.94 -8.21 -20.30
N GLN A 100 -12.08 -7.47 -19.61
CA GLN A 100 -10.65 -7.76 -19.51
C GLN A 100 -10.14 -7.48 -18.10
N TYR A 101 -9.51 -8.47 -17.48
CA TYR A 101 -8.85 -8.30 -16.19
C TYR A 101 -7.55 -7.52 -16.32
N GLY A 102 -7.23 -6.75 -15.30
CA GLY A 102 -6.01 -5.97 -15.25
C GLY A 102 -5.34 -6.04 -13.89
N LEU A 103 -4.02 -6.09 -13.90
CA LEU A 103 -3.20 -5.83 -12.74
C LEU A 103 -2.68 -4.40 -12.81
N ASN A 104 -2.54 -3.75 -11.66
CA ASN A 104 -1.95 -2.42 -11.56
C ASN A 104 -0.43 -2.50 -11.28
N ALA A 105 0.18 -1.38 -10.88
CA ALA A 105 1.61 -1.32 -10.58
C ALA A 105 2.06 -2.27 -9.46
N SER A 106 1.14 -2.69 -8.57
CA SER A 106 1.45 -3.62 -7.47
C SER A 106 1.26 -5.10 -7.84
N ALA A 107 1.27 -5.44 -9.14
CA ALA A 107 1.12 -6.80 -9.67
C ALA A 107 2.10 -7.83 -9.08
N GLU A 108 3.24 -7.37 -8.55
CA GLU A 108 4.22 -8.26 -7.91
C GLU A 108 3.65 -9.01 -6.70
N ARG A 109 2.62 -8.48 -6.02
CA ARG A 109 1.93 -9.21 -4.95
C ARG A 109 1.27 -10.47 -5.47
N PHE A 110 0.59 -10.37 -6.62
CA PHE A 110 -0.05 -11.52 -7.26
C PHE A 110 0.99 -12.52 -7.80
N THR A 111 2.01 -12.05 -8.52
CA THR A 111 3.03 -12.93 -9.08
C THR A 111 3.82 -13.67 -8.00
N ALA A 112 4.18 -12.98 -6.91
CA ALA A 112 4.82 -13.62 -5.75
C ALA A 112 3.92 -14.67 -5.09
N ALA A 113 2.62 -14.37 -4.96
CA ALA A 113 1.63 -15.32 -4.46
C ALA A 113 1.56 -16.59 -5.33
N MET A 114 1.54 -16.42 -6.66
CA MET A 114 1.53 -17.55 -7.60
C MET A 114 2.81 -18.41 -7.52
N VAL A 115 3.96 -17.76 -7.34
CA VAL A 115 5.25 -18.47 -7.17
C VAL A 115 5.24 -19.27 -5.87
N LEU A 116 4.86 -18.65 -4.76
CA LEU A 116 4.82 -19.32 -3.45
C LEU A 116 3.79 -20.44 -3.40
N ALA A 117 2.59 -20.26 -3.99
CA ALA A 117 1.58 -21.30 -4.05
C ALA A 117 2.05 -22.55 -4.82
N ARG A 118 2.92 -22.38 -5.83
CA ARG A 118 3.53 -23.52 -6.55
C ARG A 118 4.67 -24.17 -5.76
N GLN A 119 5.41 -23.38 -4.98
CA GLN A 119 6.49 -23.89 -4.11
C GLN A 119 5.95 -24.59 -2.85
N LEU A 120 4.77 -24.18 -2.38
CA LEU A 120 4.10 -24.67 -1.18
C LEU A 120 2.69 -25.18 -1.52
N PRO A 121 2.55 -26.27 -2.31
CA PRO A 121 1.28 -26.67 -2.91
C PRO A 121 0.23 -27.16 -1.91
N GLN A 122 0.61 -27.45 -0.66
CA GLN A 122 -0.31 -27.84 0.41
C GLN A 122 -0.74 -26.67 1.30
N THR A 123 -0.13 -25.50 1.13
CA THR A 123 -0.37 -24.33 1.96
C THR A 123 -1.52 -23.50 1.41
N PRO A 124 -2.62 -23.29 2.15
CA PRO A 124 -3.74 -22.49 1.70
C PRO A 124 -3.32 -21.03 1.51
N ILE A 125 -3.92 -20.38 0.51
CA ILE A 125 -3.67 -18.98 0.20
C ILE A 125 -4.94 -18.15 0.37
N LEU A 126 -4.85 -17.03 1.05
CA LEU A 126 -5.94 -16.09 1.27
C LEU A 126 -5.63 -14.74 0.61
N PHE A 127 -6.48 -14.31 -0.29
CA PHE A 127 -6.51 -12.93 -0.77
C PHE A 127 -7.45 -12.12 0.09
N SER A 128 -6.95 -11.03 0.70
CA SER A 128 -7.71 -10.23 1.67
C SER A 128 -7.72 -8.76 1.32
N GLY A 129 -8.90 -8.15 1.35
CA GLY A 129 -9.11 -6.72 1.17
C GLY A 129 -9.44 -6.31 -0.26
N PHE A 130 -10.70 -6.08 -0.55
CA PHE A 130 -11.18 -5.81 -1.90
C PHE A 130 -11.89 -4.48 -2.10
N SER A 131 -12.12 -3.72 -1.07
CA SER A 131 -12.84 -2.45 -1.24
C SER A 131 -12.11 -1.29 -0.60
N GLY A 132 -10.99 -0.89 -1.21
CA GLY A 132 -10.39 0.42 -0.94
C GLY A 132 -11.22 1.59 -1.48
N GLU A 133 -12.28 1.34 -2.22
CA GLU A 133 -13.17 2.35 -2.81
C GLU A 133 -14.30 2.74 -1.86
N LEU A 134 -14.73 4.00 -1.95
CA LEU A 134 -15.91 4.50 -1.22
C LEU A 134 -17.21 3.86 -1.71
N ILE A 135 -17.27 3.61 -3.01
CA ILE A 135 -18.39 2.96 -3.71
C ILE A 135 -17.75 2.01 -4.71
N GLN A 136 -17.99 0.72 -4.53
CA GLN A 136 -17.52 -0.28 -5.47
C GLN A 136 -18.28 -0.14 -6.80
N ARG A 137 -17.54 -0.10 -7.89
CA ARG A 137 -18.06 -0.03 -9.25
C ARG A 137 -17.38 -1.10 -10.12
N GLY A 138 -18.18 -1.75 -10.97
CA GLY A 138 -17.67 -2.79 -11.86
C GLY A 138 -17.25 -4.07 -11.14
N TRP A 139 -16.35 -4.82 -11.78
CA TRP A 139 -15.89 -6.10 -11.25
C TRP A 139 -15.14 -5.96 -9.94
N ARG A 140 -15.37 -6.95 -9.05
CA ARG A 140 -14.65 -7.02 -7.77
C ARG A 140 -13.22 -7.50 -8.00
N GLU A 141 -12.31 -7.09 -7.13
CA GLU A 141 -10.94 -7.59 -7.14
C GLU A 141 -10.87 -9.12 -7.01
N SER A 142 -11.71 -9.71 -6.16
CA SER A 142 -11.82 -11.17 -6.00
C SER A 142 -12.22 -11.90 -7.27
N ASP A 143 -13.14 -11.32 -8.07
CA ASP A 143 -13.58 -11.92 -9.33
C ASP A 143 -12.43 -11.88 -10.35
N ASN A 144 -11.72 -10.76 -10.41
CA ASN A 144 -10.51 -10.61 -11.22
C ASN A 144 -9.44 -11.65 -10.85
N ILE A 145 -9.21 -11.86 -9.55
CA ILE A 145 -8.19 -12.82 -9.07
C ILE A 145 -8.61 -14.27 -9.38
N ARG A 146 -9.88 -14.63 -9.15
CA ARG A 146 -10.40 -15.98 -9.47
C ARG A 146 -10.18 -16.32 -10.93
N ASP A 147 -10.50 -15.39 -11.79
CA ASP A 147 -10.41 -15.58 -13.23
C ASP A 147 -8.96 -15.60 -13.71
N LEU A 148 -8.11 -14.73 -13.18
CA LEU A 148 -6.67 -14.76 -13.47
C LEU A 148 -6.04 -16.10 -13.04
N ILE A 149 -6.36 -16.60 -11.86
CA ILE A 149 -5.89 -17.92 -11.39
C ILE A 149 -6.37 -19.02 -12.32
N HIS A 150 -7.65 -18.98 -12.72
CA HIS A 150 -8.22 -19.95 -13.65
C HIS A 150 -7.52 -19.93 -15.02
N GLN A 151 -7.32 -18.74 -15.60
CA GLN A 151 -6.63 -18.55 -16.88
C GLN A 151 -5.16 -19.01 -16.85
N LEU A 152 -4.51 -18.92 -15.67
CA LEU A 152 -3.13 -19.39 -15.46
C LEU A 152 -3.02 -20.90 -15.17
N GLY A 153 -4.12 -21.65 -15.34
CA GLY A 153 -4.15 -23.10 -15.16
C GLY A 153 -4.50 -23.56 -13.74
N GLY A 154 -4.99 -22.65 -12.89
CA GLY A 154 -5.37 -22.95 -11.52
C GLY A 154 -4.19 -23.09 -10.54
N LEU A 155 -4.50 -23.46 -9.31
CA LEU A 155 -3.55 -23.78 -8.25
C LEU A 155 -3.93 -25.12 -7.60
N ASN A 156 -2.94 -25.88 -7.19
CA ASN A 156 -3.13 -27.16 -6.48
C ASN A 156 -3.30 -26.96 -4.96
N THR A 157 -3.75 -25.79 -4.53
CA THR A 157 -4.00 -25.48 -3.13
C THR A 157 -5.35 -24.82 -2.95
N THR A 158 -5.83 -24.77 -1.71
CA THR A 158 -7.06 -24.06 -1.35
C THR A 158 -6.85 -22.55 -1.48
N VAL A 159 -7.67 -21.90 -2.30
CA VAL A 159 -7.67 -20.44 -2.45
C VAL A 159 -8.89 -19.87 -1.75
N LEU A 160 -8.65 -18.98 -0.79
CA LEU A 160 -9.66 -18.32 0.01
C LEU A 160 -9.71 -16.83 -0.34
N TYR A 161 -10.87 -16.19 -0.10
CA TYR A 161 -11.10 -14.79 -0.37
C TYR A 161 -11.79 -14.14 0.82
N GLU A 162 -11.24 -13.03 1.31
CA GLU A 162 -11.83 -12.19 2.33
C GLU A 162 -12.20 -10.85 1.70
N GLU A 163 -13.50 -10.56 1.60
CA GLU A 163 -14.07 -9.49 0.77
C GLU A 163 -14.73 -8.35 1.60
N ASN A 164 -14.64 -8.38 2.93
CA ASN A 164 -15.35 -7.45 3.79
C ASN A 164 -14.49 -6.31 4.32
N SER A 165 -13.17 -6.44 4.20
CA SER A 165 -12.22 -5.48 4.76
C SER A 165 -12.13 -4.21 3.92
N ARG A 166 -12.17 -3.06 4.59
CA ARG A 166 -12.06 -1.73 3.99
C ARG A 166 -10.73 -1.03 4.32
N ASN A 167 -9.91 -1.64 5.14
CA ASN A 167 -8.60 -1.12 5.57
C ASN A 167 -7.73 -2.26 6.10
N THR A 168 -6.42 -2.00 6.24
CA THR A 168 -5.42 -3.01 6.60
C THR A 168 -5.64 -3.66 7.98
N TYR A 169 -6.20 -2.94 8.94
CA TYR A 169 -6.53 -3.52 10.24
C TYR A 169 -7.71 -4.50 10.14
N GLU A 170 -8.74 -4.15 9.35
CA GLU A 170 -9.86 -5.07 9.07
C GLU A 170 -9.37 -6.30 8.31
N ASN A 171 -8.43 -6.15 7.34
CA ASN A 171 -7.79 -7.30 6.69
C ASN A 171 -7.17 -8.25 7.73
N ALA A 172 -6.42 -7.71 8.68
CA ALA A 172 -5.78 -8.53 9.71
C ALA A 172 -6.81 -9.24 10.60
N VAL A 173 -7.86 -8.55 11.04
CA VAL A 173 -8.92 -9.14 11.89
C VAL A 173 -9.70 -10.21 11.14
N ASN A 174 -10.17 -9.91 9.93
CA ASN A 174 -11.01 -10.82 9.16
C ASN A 174 -10.22 -12.02 8.63
N SER A 175 -8.99 -11.83 8.18
CA SER A 175 -8.10 -12.93 7.78
C SER A 175 -7.86 -13.91 8.94
N ARG A 176 -7.72 -13.39 10.18
CA ARG A 176 -7.57 -14.22 11.36
C ARG A 176 -8.78 -15.11 11.61
N GLN A 177 -9.97 -14.60 11.37
CA GLN A 177 -11.21 -15.37 11.48
C GLN A 177 -11.33 -16.44 10.40
N VAL A 178 -11.00 -16.09 9.13
CA VAL A 178 -11.06 -17.02 7.99
C VAL A 178 -10.12 -18.22 8.20
N PHE A 179 -8.91 -17.96 8.71
CA PHE A 179 -7.94 -19.02 8.94
C PHE A 179 -8.08 -19.71 10.31
N ALA A 180 -8.94 -19.20 11.20
CA ALA A 180 -8.97 -19.63 12.62
C ALA A 180 -7.56 -19.66 13.23
N ALA A 181 -6.79 -18.60 12.99
CA ALA A 181 -5.36 -18.57 13.29
C ALA A 181 -5.10 -18.64 14.82
N GLU A 182 -4.23 -19.57 15.21
CA GLU A 182 -3.85 -19.84 16.58
C GLU A 182 -2.36 -19.49 16.86
N PRO A 183 -1.98 -19.30 18.12
CA PRO A 183 -0.57 -19.13 18.49
C PRO A 183 0.28 -20.35 18.09
N GLY A 184 1.49 -20.10 17.58
CA GLY A 184 2.42 -21.15 17.15
C GLY A 184 2.36 -21.47 15.66
N MET A 185 1.35 -21.01 14.94
CA MET A 185 1.24 -21.09 13.49
C MET A 185 2.11 -20.05 12.80
N ASN A 186 2.57 -20.35 11.56
CA ASN A 186 3.41 -19.46 10.75
C ASN A 186 2.68 -19.04 9.46
N TRP A 187 2.68 -17.74 9.20
CA TRP A 187 1.91 -17.13 8.13
C TRP A 187 2.79 -16.26 7.26
N ILE A 188 2.86 -16.53 5.97
CA ILE A 188 3.53 -15.61 5.03
C ILE A 188 2.58 -14.45 4.73
N LEU A 189 3.04 -13.22 4.95
CA LEU A 189 2.29 -12.01 4.63
C LEU A 189 2.92 -11.30 3.44
N ILE A 190 2.19 -11.26 2.31
CA ILE A 190 2.63 -10.65 1.05
C ILE A 190 1.96 -9.28 0.90
N THR A 191 2.76 -8.24 0.75
CA THR A 191 2.31 -6.90 0.35
C THR A 191 3.48 -6.08 -0.21
N SER A 192 3.22 -4.87 -0.73
CA SER A 192 4.28 -3.96 -1.19
C SER A 192 5.22 -3.58 -0.05
N ALA A 193 6.50 -3.44 -0.35
CA ALA A 193 7.55 -3.18 0.63
C ALA A 193 7.31 -1.89 1.44
N ASN A 194 6.85 -0.83 0.79
CA ASN A 194 6.49 0.42 1.46
C ASN A 194 5.30 0.29 2.43
N HIS A 195 4.37 -0.63 2.13
CA HIS A 195 3.18 -0.91 2.94
C HIS A 195 3.46 -1.90 4.08
N MET A 196 4.51 -2.70 3.98
CA MET A 196 4.81 -3.79 4.92
C MET A 196 4.90 -3.34 6.39
N PRO A 197 5.52 -2.19 6.75
CA PRO A 197 5.53 -1.74 8.15
C PRO A 197 4.12 -1.56 8.72
N ARG A 198 3.20 -0.92 7.98
CA ARG A 198 1.83 -0.71 8.44
C ARG A 198 1.03 -2.02 8.51
N ALA A 199 1.29 -2.94 7.59
CA ALA A 199 0.67 -4.26 7.60
C ALA A 199 1.10 -5.08 8.83
N VAL A 200 2.40 -5.20 9.09
CA VAL A 200 2.93 -5.93 10.27
C VAL A 200 2.40 -5.34 11.57
N GLY A 201 2.38 -4.00 11.69
CA GLY A 201 1.80 -3.33 12.85
C GLY A 201 0.32 -3.63 13.08
N SER A 202 -0.46 -3.70 11.99
CA SER A 202 -1.89 -4.02 12.03
C SER A 202 -2.14 -5.49 12.39
N PHE A 203 -1.36 -6.41 11.84
CA PHE A 203 -1.45 -7.83 12.14
C PHE A 203 -1.08 -8.10 13.60
N ALA A 204 -0.02 -7.47 14.10
CA ALA A 204 0.34 -7.54 15.51
C ALA A 204 -0.77 -7.02 16.44
N ALA A 205 -1.38 -5.87 16.10
CA ALA A 205 -2.50 -5.30 16.85
C ALA A 205 -3.77 -6.18 16.81
N ALA A 206 -3.98 -6.94 15.73
CA ALA A 206 -5.06 -7.91 15.59
C ALA A 206 -4.75 -9.27 16.29
N GLY A 207 -3.60 -9.38 16.99
CA GLY A 207 -3.22 -10.56 17.76
C GLY A 207 -2.64 -11.71 16.94
N TRP A 208 -2.10 -11.42 15.72
CA TRP A 208 -1.36 -12.40 14.96
C TRP A 208 0.01 -12.68 15.59
N THR A 209 0.39 -13.95 15.61
CA THR A 209 1.73 -14.43 15.94
C THR A 209 2.29 -15.20 14.74
N GLY A 210 3.61 -15.31 14.64
CA GLY A 210 4.25 -16.10 13.58
C GLY A 210 4.13 -15.48 12.16
N ILE A 211 3.90 -14.18 12.03
CA ILE A 211 3.91 -13.50 10.73
C ILE A 211 5.33 -13.49 10.18
N ILE A 212 5.49 -14.02 8.98
CA ILE A 212 6.71 -14.00 8.17
C ILE A 212 6.50 -12.96 7.06
N PRO A 213 7.08 -11.76 7.16
CA PRO A 213 6.91 -10.72 6.15
C PRO A 213 7.52 -11.15 4.81
N TYR A 214 6.80 -10.94 3.74
CA TYR A 214 7.26 -11.19 2.38
C TYR A 214 7.04 -9.93 1.53
N PRO A 215 7.87 -8.87 1.73
CA PRO A 215 7.75 -7.64 0.97
C PRO A 215 8.13 -7.85 -0.49
N VAL A 216 7.34 -7.26 -1.38
CA VAL A 216 7.51 -7.23 -2.83
C VAL A 216 7.22 -5.83 -3.35
N ASP A 217 7.23 -5.60 -4.65
CA ASP A 217 6.83 -4.32 -5.25
C ASP A 217 7.68 -3.14 -4.68
N TYR A 218 9.01 -3.31 -4.72
CA TYR A 218 9.95 -2.26 -4.34
C TYR A 218 9.99 -1.17 -5.41
N GLN A 219 9.81 0.08 -5.02
CA GLN A 219 9.83 1.24 -5.91
C GLN A 219 11.17 1.96 -5.91
N THR A 220 12.03 1.66 -4.94
CA THR A 220 13.36 2.28 -4.79
C THR A 220 14.46 1.23 -4.72
N PRO A 221 15.68 1.56 -5.18
CA PRO A 221 16.81 0.65 -5.03
C PRO A 221 17.18 0.48 -3.55
N LYS A 222 17.72 -0.69 -3.18
CA LYS A 222 18.12 -0.99 -1.80
C LYS A 222 19.17 0.01 -1.28
N THR A 223 20.06 0.45 -2.15
CA THR A 223 21.12 1.43 -1.89
C THR A 223 21.32 2.33 -3.11
N GLY A 224 21.81 3.55 -2.90
CA GLY A 224 22.13 4.48 -3.97
C GLY A 224 21.10 5.57 -4.19
N HIS A 225 21.18 6.23 -5.34
CA HIS A 225 20.35 7.40 -5.63
C HIS A 225 18.93 7.02 -5.99
N THR A 226 17.98 7.73 -5.38
CA THR A 226 16.54 7.61 -5.59
C THR A 226 15.98 8.72 -6.48
N SER A 227 16.86 9.44 -7.20
CA SER A 227 16.42 10.52 -8.09
C SER A 227 15.73 9.92 -9.32
N PRO A 228 14.44 10.22 -9.54
CA PRO A 228 13.70 9.64 -10.65
C PRO A 228 14.00 10.29 -11.99
N TRP A 229 14.64 11.49 -12.02
CA TRP A 229 14.80 12.34 -13.21
C TRP A 229 13.50 12.51 -14.02
N SER A 230 12.40 12.44 -13.32
CA SER A 230 11.03 12.55 -13.85
C SER A 230 10.13 13.16 -12.78
N MET A 231 9.49 14.27 -13.11
CA MET A 231 8.58 14.93 -12.19
C MET A 231 7.39 14.03 -11.82
N GLY A 232 6.82 13.31 -12.79
CA GLY A 232 5.71 12.38 -12.55
C GLY A 232 6.10 11.23 -11.62
N ALA A 233 7.27 10.61 -11.86
CA ALA A 233 7.78 9.55 -10.99
C ALA A 233 8.08 10.08 -9.58
N GLY A 234 8.72 11.23 -9.44
CA GLY A 234 9.02 11.82 -8.13
C GLY A 234 7.76 12.15 -7.33
N ILE A 235 6.73 12.71 -7.96
CA ILE A 235 5.44 12.97 -7.33
C ILE A 235 4.77 11.66 -6.90
N SER A 236 4.86 10.61 -7.72
CA SER A 236 4.31 9.28 -7.37
C SER A 236 4.98 8.68 -6.14
N LEU A 237 6.32 8.71 -6.06
CA LEU A 237 7.09 8.24 -4.90
C LEU A 237 6.73 9.01 -3.63
N LEU A 238 6.61 10.34 -3.75
CA LEU A 238 6.23 11.19 -2.61
C LEU A 238 4.79 10.90 -2.15
N ARG A 239 3.85 10.73 -3.07
CA ARG A 239 2.46 10.37 -2.77
C ARG A 239 2.39 9.07 -1.98
N GLN A 240 3.10 8.02 -2.43
CA GLN A 240 3.17 6.73 -1.73
C GLN A 240 3.76 6.90 -0.33
N SER A 241 4.86 7.65 -0.21
CA SER A 241 5.49 7.94 1.08
C SER A 241 4.51 8.63 2.04
N LEU A 242 3.90 9.74 1.63
CA LEU A 242 2.96 10.49 2.46
C LEU A 242 1.75 9.65 2.87
N HIS A 243 1.23 8.82 1.96
CA HIS A 243 0.14 7.89 2.26
C HIS A 243 0.52 6.91 3.37
N GLU A 244 1.68 6.27 3.28
CA GLU A 244 2.10 5.27 4.26
C GLU A 244 2.49 5.92 5.61
N TYR A 245 3.21 7.06 5.63
CA TYR A 245 3.53 7.76 6.87
C TYR A 245 2.27 8.27 7.58
N ALA A 246 1.32 8.84 6.84
CA ALA A 246 0.03 9.25 7.41
C ALA A 246 -0.75 8.03 7.93
N GLY A 247 -0.75 6.92 7.18
CA GLY A 247 -1.34 5.66 7.59
C GLY A 247 -0.74 5.13 8.90
N LEU A 248 0.59 5.06 8.99
CA LEU A 248 1.31 4.64 10.20
C LEU A 248 0.94 5.50 11.42
N LEU A 249 0.94 6.83 11.26
CA LEU A 249 0.57 7.74 12.34
C LEU A 249 -0.88 7.51 12.81
N VAL A 250 -1.82 7.49 11.87
CA VAL A 250 -3.25 7.33 12.16
C VAL A 250 -3.54 5.97 12.80
N TYR A 251 -2.91 4.90 12.30
CA TYR A 251 -3.09 3.55 12.86
C TYR A 251 -2.53 3.44 14.28
N TYR A 252 -1.39 4.05 14.55
CA TYR A 252 -0.85 4.13 15.90
C TYR A 252 -1.76 4.91 16.85
N LEU A 253 -2.19 6.11 16.46
CA LEU A 253 -3.06 6.95 17.29
C LEU A 253 -4.46 6.34 17.54
N THR A 254 -4.91 5.46 16.65
CA THR A 254 -6.22 4.79 16.78
C THR A 254 -6.13 3.36 17.34
N GLY A 255 -4.98 2.93 17.83
CA GLY A 255 -4.77 1.59 18.40
C GLY A 255 -4.81 0.44 17.37
N ARG A 256 -4.72 0.75 16.07
CA ARG A 256 -4.70 -0.24 14.98
C ARG A 256 -3.29 -0.69 14.61
N SER A 257 -2.29 -0.16 15.27
CA SER A 257 -0.90 -0.60 15.25
C SER A 257 -0.32 -0.50 16.64
N THR A 258 0.47 -1.48 17.04
CA THR A 258 1.13 -1.50 18.36
C THR A 258 2.32 -0.54 18.44
N LYS A 259 2.89 -0.16 17.30
CA LYS A 259 4.03 0.76 17.20
C LYS A 259 3.79 1.77 16.08
N LEU A 260 4.36 2.97 16.23
CA LEU A 260 4.32 3.99 15.16
C LEU A 260 5.12 3.54 13.93
N LEU A 261 6.29 2.96 14.14
CA LEU A 261 7.17 2.40 13.11
C LEU A 261 7.51 0.95 13.49
N PRO A 262 6.70 -0.03 13.09
CA PRO A 262 6.98 -1.45 13.29
C PRO A 262 8.30 -1.88 12.66
N ASN A 263 8.94 -2.87 13.24
CA ASN A 263 10.21 -3.46 12.84
C ASN A 263 10.17 -4.97 13.06
#